data_6623fb744495c9f4caa4a9580aeddeaa
#
_entry.id   6623fb744495c9f4caa4a9580aeddeaa
#
_cell.length_a   1.000
_cell.length_b   1.000
_cell.length_c   1.000
_cell.angle_alpha   90.00
_cell.angle_beta   90.00
_cell.angle_gamma   90.00
#
_symmetry.space_group_name_H-M   'P 1'
#
loop_
_entity.id
_entity.type
_entity.pdbx_description
1 polymer ?
#
loop_
_entity_poly.entity_id
_entity_poly.type
_entity_poly.pdbx_seq_one_letter_code
_entity_poly.pdbx_strand_id
1 'polypeptide(L)'
;MHNLLRMSSNPRSAFESLKKNQSSKLAARCGTRDADIFWLRLERYFEDLYYPLMELYGKRYDAVEQFELLFDQMIDAYAARPEPLRILDLERQFTQRWFQEPNMVGYVCYVDLFAGNLNGIREKIGYFQELGVTYLHLMPLLEPSPGNNDGGYAVKDYRKVNPELGTMSDLKQLSEELHASGISLCLDLVLNHTAKEHEWAQKAMAGEEQYLKYYYTYPDRTLPDIYEP
;
A
#
# COMPACT_ATOMS: atom_id res chain seq x y z
N MET A 1 -0.35 9.60 30.83
CA MET A 1 0.13 10.94 30.47
C MET A 1 0.59 10.85 29.02
N HIS A 2 -0.30 11.09 28.07
CA HIS A 2 0.05 11.17 26.65
C HIS A 2 0.81 12.48 26.44
N ASN A 3 2.12 12.37 26.22
CA ASN A 3 2.89 13.48 25.65
C ASN A 3 2.42 13.63 24.20
N LEU A 4 1.38 14.43 24.01
CA LEU A 4 0.92 14.90 22.72
C LEU A 4 2.11 15.52 22.00
N LEU A 5 2.56 14.88 20.94
CA LEU A 5 3.34 15.54 19.90
C LEU A 5 2.53 16.78 19.51
N ARG A 6 2.90 17.96 20.02
CA ARG A 6 2.43 19.20 19.40
C ARG A 6 2.94 19.12 17.98
N MET A 7 2.03 18.98 17.02
CA MET A 7 2.37 18.99 15.61
C MET A 7 3.14 20.29 15.37
N SER A 8 4.46 20.15 15.34
CA SER A 8 5.37 21.24 15.09
C SER A 8 5.14 21.68 13.64
N SER A 9 5.05 22.96 13.38
CA SER A 9 5.09 23.48 12.01
C SER A 9 6.43 23.15 11.31
N ASN A 10 7.37 22.58 12.05
CA ASN A 10 8.69 22.18 11.58
C ASN A 10 8.78 20.65 11.43
N PRO A 11 8.88 20.12 10.22
CA PRO A 11 8.98 18.69 9.96
C PRO A 11 10.16 18.03 10.66
N ARG A 12 11.29 18.72 10.79
CA ARG A 12 12.48 18.21 11.48
C ARG A 12 12.20 17.91 12.95
N SER A 13 11.52 18.82 13.66
CA SER A 13 11.12 18.59 15.05
C SER A 13 10.15 17.42 15.19
N ALA A 14 9.23 17.26 14.24
CA ALA A 14 8.30 16.13 14.22
C ALA A 14 9.04 14.81 14.01
N PHE A 15 9.98 14.77 13.05
CA PHE A 15 10.84 13.60 12.79
C PHE A 15 11.67 13.20 14.01
N GLU A 16 12.39 14.14 14.62
CA GLU A 16 13.23 13.86 15.79
C GLU A 16 12.41 13.33 16.98
N SER A 17 11.23 13.89 17.20
CA SER A 17 10.31 13.40 18.24
C SER A 17 9.84 11.97 17.97
N LEU A 18 9.44 11.68 16.73
CA LEU A 18 9.03 10.36 16.29
C LEU A 18 10.17 9.34 16.46
N LYS A 19 11.37 9.67 15.96
CA LYS A 19 12.55 8.83 16.05
C LYS A 19 12.90 8.52 17.50
N LYS A 20 12.91 9.54 18.36
CA LYS A 20 13.18 9.38 19.80
C LYS A 20 12.21 8.41 20.47
N ASN A 21 10.93 8.49 20.13
CA ASN A 21 9.88 7.69 20.76
C ASN A 21 9.85 6.23 20.27
N GLN A 22 10.26 5.98 19.01
CA GLN A 22 10.07 4.68 18.36
C GLN A 22 11.37 3.88 18.10
N SER A 23 12.56 4.50 18.20
CA SER A 23 13.83 3.83 17.85
C SER A 23 14.07 2.56 18.65
N SER A 24 13.83 2.56 19.96
CA SER A 24 14.03 1.38 20.79
C SER A 24 13.07 0.25 20.44
N LYS A 25 11.82 0.57 20.11
CA LYS A 25 10.79 -0.39 19.68
C LYS A 25 11.19 -1.05 18.36
N LEU A 26 11.65 -0.28 17.39
CA LEU A 26 12.07 -0.80 16.10
C LEU A 26 13.33 -1.64 16.21
N ALA A 27 14.36 -1.16 16.93
CA ALA A 27 15.62 -1.88 17.13
C ALA A 27 15.43 -3.23 17.84
N ALA A 28 14.50 -3.32 18.80
CA ALA A 28 14.14 -4.58 19.46
C ALA A 28 13.51 -5.61 18.53
N ARG A 29 12.90 -5.19 17.41
CA ARG A 29 12.19 -6.06 16.47
C ARG A 29 13.02 -6.50 15.26
N CYS A 30 13.87 -5.64 14.72
CA CYS A 30 14.67 -5.94 13.55
C CYS A 30 16.17 -5.78 13.73
N GLY A 31 16.64 -5.46 14.93
CA GLY A 31 18.05 -5.18 15.22
C GLY A 31 18.44 -3.74 14.95
N THR A 32 19.54 -3.30 15.57
CA THR A 32 20.00 -1.90 15.51
C THR A 32 20.34 -1.47 14.09
N ARG A 33 21.06 -2.30 13.34
CA ARG A 33 21.48 -2.00 11.95
C ARG A 33 20.27 -1.68 11.05
N ASP A 34 19.27 -2.55 11.06
CA ASP A 34 18.10 -2.40 10.20
C ASP A 34 17.22 -1.23 10.67
N ALA A 35 17.15 -0.99 11.98
CA ALA A 35 16.49 0.18 12.53
C ALA A 35 17.17 1.48 12.07
N ASP A 36 18.50 1.55 12.09
CA ASP A 36 19.25 2.72 11.62
C ASP A 36 19.03 2.96 10.13
N ILE A 37 18.99 1.90 9.30
CA ILE A 37 18.67 1.98 7.87
C ILE A 37 17.27 2.54 7.66
N PHE A 38 16.28 2.06 8.42
CA PHE A 38 14.91 2.59 8.36
C PHE A 38 14.87 4.09 8.63
N TRP A 39 15.52 4.53 9.73
CA TRP A 39 15.52 5.93 10.12
C TRP A 39 16.23 6.82 9.10
N LEU A 40 17.36 6.39 8.53
CA LEU A 40 18.06 7.12 7.47
C LEU A 40 17.19 7.28 6.21
N ARG A 41 16.49 6.22 5.83
CA ARG A 41 15.57 6.27 4.68
C ARG A 41 14.38 7.17 4.95
N LEU A 42 13.78 7.05 6.12
CA LEU A 42 12.65 7.90 6.51
C LEU A 42 13.05 9.37 6.59
N GLU A 43 14.20 9.70 7.18
CA GLU A 43 14.71 11.07 7.27
C GLU A 43 14.84 11.73 5.89
N ARG A 44 15.34 10.97 4.92
CA ARG A 44 15.52 11.47 3.54
C ARG A 44 14.21 11.90 2.87
N TYR A 45 13.11 11.21 3.15
CA TYR A 45 11.82 11.42 2.48
C TYR A 45 10.74 11.93 3.43
N PHE A 46 11.11 12.28 4.66
CA PHE A 46 10.14 12.67 5.66
C PHE A 46 9.36 13.92 5.29
N GLU A 47 10.03 14.92 4.72
CA GLU A 47 9.38 16.16 4.31
C GLU A 47 8.40 15.94 3.16
N ASP A 48 8.75 15.07 2.20
CA ASP A 48 7.88 14.71 1.07
C ASP A 48 6.59 14.00 1.54
N LEU A 49 6.63 13.30 2.66
CA LEU A 49 5.47 12.69 3.30
C LEU A 49 4.73 13.69 4.20
N TYR A 50 5.47 14.46 5.00
CA TYR A 50 4.94 15.32 6.05
C TYR A 50 4.10 16.46 5.51
N TYR A 51 4.62 17.21 4.53
CA TYR A 51 3.91 18.40 4.01
C TYR A 51 2.57 18.05 3.35
N PRO A 52 2.45 17.07 2.45
CA PRO A 52 1.16 16.70 1.89
C PRO A 52 0.16 16.20 2.94
N LEU A 53 0.63 15.40 3.92
CA LEU A 53 -0.24 14.93 4.99
C LEU A 53 -0.75 16.08 5.85
N MET A 54 0.12 17.07 6.14
CA MET A 54 -0.26 18.26 6.91
C MET A 54 -1.21 19.17 6.15
N GLU A 55 -1.01 19.31 4.84
CA GLU A 55 -1.89 20.10 4.00
C GLU A 55 -3.32 19.52 3.96
N LEU A 56 -3.40 18.18 3.79
CA LEU A 56 -4.68 17.47 3.67
C LEU A 56 -5.38 17.30 5.03
N TYR A 57 -4.63 16.90 6.06
CA TYR A 57 -5.20 16.39 7.31
C TYR A 57 -4.80 17.17 8.56
N GLY A 58 -3.85 18.10 8.47
CA GLY A 58 -3.28 18.79 9.65
C GLY A 58 -4.28 19.63 10.45
N LYS A 59 -5.43 20.00 9.85
CA LYS A 59 -6.51 20.73 10.53
C LYS A 59 -7.50 19.80 11.26
N ARG A 60 -7.37 18.49 11.12
CA ARG A 60 -8.24 17.54 11.83
C ARG A 60 -7.86 17.53 13.32
N TYR A 61 -8.86 17.37 14.17
CA TYR A 61 -8.65 17.29 15.63
C TYR A 61 -7.83 16.05 16.06
N ASP A 62 -7.87 14.97 15.27
CA ASP A 62 -7.20 13.71 15.49
C ASP A 62 -5.92 13.54 14.63
N ALA A 63 -5.45 14.60 13.96
CA ALA A 63 -4.33 14.52 13.02
C ALA A 63 -3.06 13.92 13.65
N VAL A 64 -2.72 14.31 14.88
CA VAL A 64 -1.53 13.79 15.59
C VAL A 64 -1.65 12.29 15.82
N GLU A 65 -2.80 11.84 16.30
CA GLU A 65 -3.06 10.41 16.56
C GLU A 65 -2.98 9.58 15.27
N GLN A 66 -3.58 10.08 14.17
CA GLN A 66 -3.51 9.41 12.88
C GLN A 66 -2.08 9.35 12.33
N PHE A 67 -1.28 10.38 12.55
CA PHE A 67 0.14 10.37 12.21
C PHE A 67 0.92 9.30 13.00
N GLU A 68 0.72 9.24 14.31
CA GLU A 68 1.37 8.23 15.16
C GLU A 68 0.99 6.82 14.72
N LEU A 69 -0.29 6.57 14.43
CA LEU A 69 -0.78 5.29 13.91
C LEU A 69 -0.16 4.94 12.56
N LEU A 70 -0.03 5.90 11.64
CA LEU A 70 0.62 5.69 10.35
C LEU A 70 2.08 5.24 10.53
N PHE A 71 2.83 5.92 11.37
CA PHE A 71 4.22 5.56 11.62
C PHE A 71 4.38 4.26 12.37
N ASP A 72 3.49 3.93 13.30
CA ASP A 72 3.46 2.62 13.94
C ASP A 72 3.24 1.51 12.90
N GLN A 73 2.33 1.69 11.94
CA GLN A 73 2.12 0.74 10.84
C GLN A 73 3.35 0.64 9.93
N MET A 74 4.01 1.76 9.60
CA MET A 74 5.25 1.74 8.80
C MET A 74 6.37 0.96 9.51
N ILE A 75 6.54 1.17 10.81
CA ILE A 75 7.52 0.46 11.64
C ILE A 75 7.18 -1.03 11.69
N ASP A 76 5.91 -1.38 11.90
CA ASP A 76 5.43 -2.75 11.95
C ASP A 76 5.65 -3.48 10.62
N ALA A 77 5.30 -2.83 9.51
CA ALA A 77 5.50 -3.36 8.17
C ALA A 77 6.99 -3.57 7.84
N TYR A 78 7.85 -2.60 8.18
CA TYR A 78 9.28 -2.72 7.96
C TYR A 78 9.91 -3.84 8.80
N ALA A 79 9.55 -3.95 10.07
CA ALA A 79 10.05 -4.99 10.96
C ALA A 79 9.62 -6.41 10.52
N ALA A 80 8.41 -6.52 9.94
CA ALA A 80 7.89 -7.78 9.41
C ALA A 80 8.45 -8.12 8.01
N ARG A 81 9.09 -7.15 7.31
CA ARG A 81 9.60 -7.35 5.95
C ARG A 81 10.79 -8.29 5.95
N PRO A 82 10.80 -9.39 5.16
CA PRO A 82 11.91 -10.33 5.08
C PRO A 82 13.23 -9.65 4.71
N GLU A 83 14.35 -10.14 5.29
CA GLU A 83 15.68 -9.56 5.05
C GLU A 83 16.06 -9.47 3.56
N PRO A 84 15.83 -10.49 2.70
CA PRO A 84 16.15 -10.38 1.28
C PRO A 84 15.43 -9.21 0.59
N LEU A 85 14.18 -8.92 1.00
CA LEU A 85 13.43 -7.78 0.48
C LEU A 85 13.94 -6.44 1.00
N ARG A 86 14.44 -6.38 2.25
CA ARG A 86 15.10 -5.17 2.76
C ARG A 86 16.41 -4.87 2.03
N ILE A 87 17.17 -5.91 1.67
CA ILE A 87 18.38 -5.79 0.84
C ILE A 87 18.02 -5.27 -0.55
N LEU A 88 17.03 -5.87 -1.21
CA LEU A 88 16.54 -5.42 -2.51
C LEU A 88 16.08 -3.95 -2.49
N ASP A 89 15.42 -3.51 -1.41
CA ASP A 89 15.03 -2.11 -1.24
C ASP A 89 16.24 -1.16 -1.23
N LEU A 90 17.35 -1.57 -0.59
CA LEU A 90 18.59 -0.78 -0.56
C LEU A 90 19.26 -0.74 -1.94
N GLU A 91 19.35 -1.86 -2.63
CA GLU A 91 19.90 -1.95 -3.98
C GLU A 91 19.14 -1.01 -4.93
N ARG A 92 17.81 -1.02 -4.89
CA ARG A 92 16.96 -0.14 -5.68
C ARG A 92 17.08 1.34 -5.30
N GLN A 93 17.42 1.64 -4.06
CA GLN A 93 17.69 3.01 -3.64
C GLN A 93 18.99 3.56 -4.22
N PHE A 94 20.01 2.71 -4.43
CA PHE A 94 21.25 3.09 -5.11
C PHE A 94 21.07 3.18 -6.62
N THR A 95 20.18 2.35 -7.20
CA THR A 95 19.84 2.37 -8.63
C THR A 95 18.45 2.98 -8.81
N GLN A 96 18.31 4.29 -8.66
CA GLN A 96 17.00 4.98 -8.62
C GLN A 96 16.13 4.73 -9.86
N ARG A 97 16.72 4.38 -11.00
CA ARG A 97 16.03 4.05 -12.25
C ARG A 97 16.01 2.55 -12.53
N TRP A 98 16.08 1.70 -11.50
CA TRP A 98 16.10 0.25 -11.64
C TRP A 98 14.98 -0.28 -12.56
N PHE A 99 13.80 0.35 -12.54
CA PHE A 99 12.65 -0.03 -13.38
C PHE A 99 12.78 0.39 -14.86
N GLN A 100 13.81 1.16 -15.21
CA GLN A 100 14.14 1.58 -16.59
C GLN A 100 15.40 0.88 -17.12
N GLU A 101 16.00 0.00 -16.34
CA GLU A 101 17.17 -0.74 -16.79
C GLU A 101 16.82 -1.71 -17.93
N PRO A 102 17.74 -1.97 -18.88
CA PRO A 102 17.46 -2.82 -20.05
C PRO A 102 17.05 -4.26 -19.71
N ASN A 103 17.40 -4.74 -18.51
CA ASN A 103 17.03 -6.07 -17.99
C ASN A 103 15.67 -6.10 -17.29
N MET A 104 14.98 -4.96 -17.20
CA MET A 104 13.65 -4.88 -16.63
C MET A 104 12.60 -5.16 -17.71
N VAL A 105 12.20 -6.40 -17.80
CA VAL A 105 11.14 -6.87 -18.69
C VAL A 105 9.85 -7.00 -17.92
N GLY A 106 8.88 -6.12 -18.21
CA GLY A 106 7.55 -6.13 -17.59
C GLY A 106 6.56 -7.02 -18.35
N TYR A 107 5.71 -7.71 -17.59
CA TYR A 107 4.56 -8.42 -18.11
C TYR A 107 3.31 -8.03 -17.30
N VAL A 108 2.21 -7.75 -17.96
CA VAL A 108 0.93 -7.40 -17.33
C VAL A 108 -0.17 -8.33 -17.79
N CYS A 109 -0.99 -8.81 -16.85
CA CYS A 109 -2.16 -9.64 -17.20
C CYS A 109 -3.23 -9.61 -16.12
N TYR A 110 -4.45 -9.95 -16.50
CA TYR A 110 -5.49 -10.41 -15.60
C TYR A 110 -5.27 -11.87 -15.28
N VAL A 111 -5.37 -12.23 -13.99
CA VAL A 111 -5.09 -13.58 -13.49
C VAL A 111 -6.05 -14.61 -14.08
N ASP A 112 -7.35 -14.31 -14.05
CA ASP A 112 -8.42 -15.18 -14.58
C ASP A 112 -8.28 -15.43 -16.09
N LEU A 113 -8.00 -14.38 -16.86
CA LEU A 113 -7.88 -14.48 -18.32
C LEU A 113 -6.61 -15.19 -18.77
N PHE A 114 -5.52 -15.07 -18.00
CA PHE A 114 -4.22 -15.64 -18.37
C PHE A 114 -4.01 -17.06 -17.83
N ALA A 115 -4.41 -17.32 -16.58
CA ALA A 115 -4.07 -18.57 -15.89
C ALA A 115 -5.20 -19.10 -14.99
N GLY A 116 -6.38 -18.49 -15.02
CA GLY A 116 -7.56 -18.89 -14.26
C GLY A 116 -7.55 -18.44 -12.81
N ASN A 117 -6.43 -18.61 -12.10
CA ASN A 117 -6.29 -18.25 -10.69
C ASN A 117 -4.83 -18.07 -10.28
N LEU A 118 -4.58 -17.69 -9.02
CA LEU A 118 -3.22 -17.46 -8.50
C LEU A 118 -2.31 -18.70 -8.56
N ASN A 119 -2.87 -19.89 -8.38
CA ASN A 119 -2.09 -21.13 -8.53
C ASN A 119 -1.71 -21.36 -9.99
N GLY A 120 -2.59 -21.06 -10.94
CA GLY A 120 -2.27 -21.09 -12.37
C GLY A 120 -1.14 -20.11 -12.73
N ILE A 121 -1.09 -18.92 -12.12
CA ILE A 121 0.06 -17.99 -12.30
C ILE A 121 1.36 -18.63 -11.78
N ARG A 122 1.32 -19.34 -10.65
CA ARG A 122 2.51 -20.06 -10.11
C ARG A 122 3.05 -21.10 -11.09
N GLU A 123 2.15 -21.84 -11.73
CA GLU A 123 2.53 -22.82 -12.77
C GLU A 123 3.18 -22.18 -14.01
N LYS A 124 2.98 -20.86 -14.21
CA LYS A 124 3.55 -20.07 -15.32
C LYS A 124 4.88 -19.40 -14.99
N ILE A 125 5.45 -19.56 -13.80
CA ILE A 125 6.72 -18.94 -13.41
C ILE A 125 7.84 -19.30 -14.38
N GLY A 126 7.95 -20.60 -14.78
CA GLY A 126 8.91 -21.04 -15.78
C GLY A 126 8.75 -20.34 -17.14
N TYR A 127 7.50 -20.16 -17.60
CA TYR A 127 7.20 -19.40 -18.80
C TYR A 127 7.65 -17.94 -18.72
N PHE A 128 7.42 -17.27 -17.59
CA PHE A 128 7.90 -15.91 -17.38
C PHE A 128 9.43 -15.83 -17.39
N GLN A 129 10.12 -16.82 -16.81
CA GLN A 129 11.58 -16.89 -16.84
C GLN A 129 12.12 -17.09 -18.26
N GLU A 130 11.48 -17.95 -19.07
CA GLU A 130 11.85 -18.17 -20.48
C GLU A 130 11.69 -16.87 -21.31
N LEU A 131 10.68 -16.05 -21.00
CA LEU A 131 10.49 -14.73 -21.62
C LEU A 131 11.43 -13.66 -21.07
N GLY A 132 12.21 -13.94 -20.04
CA GLY A 132 13.07 -12.96 -19.39
C GLY A 132 12.31 -11.95 -18.54
N VAL A 133 11.08 -12.25 -18.12
CA VAL A 133 10.26 -11.36 -17.27
C VAL A 133 10.90 -11.21 -15.90
N THR A 134 11.10 -9.97 -15.46
CA THR A 134 11.63 -9.61 -14.13
C THR A 134 10.65 -8.78 -13.31
N TYR A 135 9.53 -8.36 -13.92
CA TYR A 135 8.51 -7.53 -13.30
C TYR A 135 7.12 -7.97 -13.78
N LEU A 136 6.35 -8.59 -12.90
CA LEU A 136 4.99 -9.06 -13.19
C LEU A 136 3.98 -8.14 -12.53
N HIS A 137 3.14 -7.50 -13.35
CA HIS A 137 1.99 -6.72 -12.90
C HIS A 137 0.73 -7.54 -13.07
N LEU A 138 0.10 -7.91 -11.97
CA LEU A 138 -1.22 -8.53 -11.95
C LEU A 138 -2.29 -7.46 -11.76
N MET A 139 -3.23 -7.40 -12.70
CA MET A 139 -4.41 -6.53 -12.64
C MET A 139 -5.23 -6.84 -11.38
N PRO A 140 -6.23 -6.01 -11.00
CA PRO A 140 -6.78 -6.01 -9.65
C PRO A 140 -7.09 -7.39 -9.07
N LEU A 141 -6.55 -7.67 -7.87
CA LEU A 141 -6.68 -8.95 -7.16
C LEU A 141 -7.59 -8.91 -5.95
N LEU A 142 -7.89 -7.71 -5.44
CA LEU A 142 -8.63 -7.58 -4.19
C LEU A 142 -10.12 -7.89 -4.39
N GLU A 143 -10.82 -8.24 -3.31
CA GLU A 143 -12.24 -8.63 -3.38
C GLU A 143 -13.07 -7.49 -3.98
N PRO A 144 -13.61 -7.66 -5.20
CA PRO A 144 -14.43 -6.65 -5.86
C PRO A 144 -15.88 -6.73 -5.41
N SER A 145 -16.69 -5.75 -5.80
CA SER A 145 -18.14 -5.87 -5.68
C SER A 145 -18.67 -6.97 -6.60
N PRO A 146 -19.77 -7.64 -6.22
CA PRO A 146 -20.38 -8.67 -7.07
C PRO A 146 -20.99 -8.06 -8.35
N GLY A 147 -20.98 -8.83 -9.43
CA GLY A 147 -21.54 -8.41 -10.72
C GLY A 147 -20.64 -7.46 -11.49
N ASN A 148 -21.17 -6.31 -11.93
CA ASN A 148 -20.37 -5.29 -12.63
C ASN A 148 -19.44 -4.57 -11.63
N ASN A 149 -18.15 -4.89 -11.70
CA ASN A 149 -17.12 -4.42 -10.77
C ASN A 149 -15.96 -3.69 -11.46
N ASP A 150 -16.19 -3.23 -12.68
CA ASP A 150 -15.20 -2.48 -13.47
C ASP A 150 -13.85 -3.22 -13.60
N GLY A 151 -13.90 -4.52 -13.93
CA GLY A 151 -12.68 -5.34 -14.08
C GLY A 151 -11.89 -5.53 -12.78
N GLY A 152 -12.56 -5.48 -11.62
CA GLY A 152 -11.95 -5.62 -10.30
C GLY A 152 -11.58 -4.28 -9.63
N TYR A 153 -11.75 -3.15 -10.31
CA TYR A 153 -11.41 -1.83 -9.74
C TYR A 153 -12.45 -1.32 -8.73
N ALA A 154 -13.67 -1.85 -8.71
CA ALA A 154 -14.66 -1.57 -7.67
C ALA A 154 -14.38 -2.43 -6.42
N VAL A 155 -13.38 -2.05 -5.62
CA VAL A 155 -12.91 -2.84 -4.46
C VAL A 155 -13.89 -2.75 -3.29
N LYS A 156 -14.37 -3.91 -2.86
CA LYS A 156 -15.27 -4.07 -1.71
C LYS A 156 -14.50 -4.35 -0.41
N ASP A 157 -13.40 -5.12 -0.47
CA ASP A 157 -12.57 -5.44 0.70
C ASP A 157 -11.10 -5.46 0.33
N TYR A 158 -10.34 -4.49 0.87
CA TYR A 158 -8.90 -4.34 0.65
C TYR A 158 -8.03 -5.36 1.40
N ARG A 159 -8.62 -6.18 2.27
CA ARG A 159 -7.90 -7.17 3.08
C ARG A 159 -8.09 -8.59 2.59
N LYS A 160 -8.82 -8.75 1.48
CA LYS A 160 -9.08 -10.05 0.88
C LYS A 160 -8.75 -10.06 -0.60
N VAL A 161 -8.27 -11.20 -1.05
CA VAL A 161 -8.18 -11.52 -2.49
C VAL A 161 -9.58 -11.89 -2.98
N ASN A 162 -9.87 -11.57 -4.24
CA ASN A 162 -11.06 -12.07 -4.94
C ASN A 162 -11.15 -13.60 -4.79
N PRO A 163 -12.23 -14.13 -4.18
CA PRO A 163 -12.39 -15.57 -3.94
C PRO A 163 -12.30 -16.45 -5.20
N GLU A 164 -12.62 -15.90 -6.38
CA GLU A 164 -12.50 -16.60 -7.65
C GLU A 164 -11.04 -16.78 -8.08
N LEU A 165 -10.14 -15.88 -7.63
CA LEU A 165 -8.72 -15.94 -7.96
C LEU A 165 -7.89 -16.72 -6.94
N GLY A 166 -8.35 -16.81 -5.68
CA GLY A 166 -7.64 -17.51 -4.61
C GLY A 166 -7.79 -16.83 -3.25
N THR A 167 -6.82 -17.08 -2.39
CA THR A 167 -6.78 -16.58 -1.02
C THR A 167 -5.58 -15.66 -0.77
N MET A 168 -5.56 -14.96 0.36
CA MET A 168 -4.37 -14.22 0.81
C MET A 168 -3.15 -15.14 1.02
N SER A 169 -3.37 -16.41 1.38
CA SER A 169 -2.30 -17.40 1.49
C SER A 169 -1.72 -17.75 0.13
N ASP A 170 -2.56 -17.92 -0.90
CA ASP A 170 -2.10 -18.17 -2.27
C ASP A 170 -1.33 -16.98 -2.83
N LEU A 171 -1.79 -15.76 -2.57
CA LEU A 171 -1.08 -14.54 -2.97
C LEU A 171 0.29 -14.43 -2.29
N LYS A 172 0.36 -14.74 -1.00
CA LYS A 172 1.63 -14.76 -0.26
C LYS A 172 2.59 -15.76 -0.87
N GLN A 173 2.14 -17.01 -1.11
CA GLN A 173 2.96 -18.06 -1.69
C GLN A 173 3.42 -17.71 -3.09
N LEU A 174 2.54 -17.17 -3.94
CA LEU A 174 2.92 -16.66 -5.27
C LEU A 174 4.00 -15.58 -5.17
N SER A 175 3.85 -14.63 -4.27
CA SER A 175 4.83 -13.54 -4.06
C SER A 175 6.21 -14.08 -3.66
N GLU A 176 6.24 -15.08 -2.77
CA GLU A 176 7.48 -15.72 -2.31
C GLU A 176 8.17 -16.49 -3.46
N GLU A 177 7.41 -17.25 -4.26
CA GLU A 177 7.94 -18.02 -5.39
C GLU A 177 8.41 -17.11 -6.55
N LEU A 178 7.68 -16.04 -6.87
CA LEU A 178 8.10 -15.04 -7.85
C LEU A 178 9.40 -14.38 -7.42
N HIS A 179 9.49 -13.98 -6.16
CA HIS A 179 10.70 -13.35 -5.63
C HIS A 179 11.91 -14.32 -5.68
N ALA A 180 11.73 -15.58 -5.28
CA ALA A 180 12.76 -16.62 -5.39
C ALA A 180 13.21 -16.85 -6.85
N SER A 181 12.34 -16.55 -7.82
CA SER A 181 12.60 -16.65 -9.26
C SER A 181 13.14 -15.35 -9.87
N GLY A 182 13.46 -14.33 -9.07
CA GLY A 182 13.97 -13.05 -9.53
C GLY A 182 12.91 -12.13 -10.16
N ILE A 183 11.62 -12.43 -9.96
CA ILE A 183 10.50 -11.67 -10.52
C ILE A 183 9.84 -10.82 -9.44
N SER A 184 9.79 -9.51 -9.66
CA SER A 184 9.09 -8.57 -8.78
C SER A 184 7.60 -8.57 -9.09
N LEU A 185 6.77 -8.69 -8.05
CA LEU A 185 5.31 -8.59 -8.16
C LEU A 185 4.85 -7.15 -7.97
N CYS A 186 4.00 -6.68 -8.89
CA CYS A 186 3.26 -5.43 -8.80
C CYS A 186 1.76 -5.73 -8.77
N LEU A 187 1.03 -5.01 -7.93
CA LEU A 187 -0.42 -5.10 -7.80
C LEU A 187 -1.04 -3.72 -7.89
N ASP A 188 -2.25 -3.65 -8.44
CA ASP A 188 -3.04 -2.42 -8.36
C ASP A 188 -3.50 -2.16 -6.92
N LEU A 189 -3.36 -0.92 -6.48
CA LEU A 189 -3.91 -0.42 -5.24
C LEU A 189 -4.85 0.75 -5.54
N VAL A 190 -6.15 0.48 -5.53
CA VAL A 190 -7.18 1.47 -5.84
C VAL A 190 -7.42 2.36 -4.62
N LEU A 191 -6.85 3.57 -4.59
CA LEU A 191 -7.01 4.53 -3.49
C LEU A 191 -7.95 5.70 -3.83
N ASN A 192 -8.37 5.82 -5.11
CA ASN A 192 -9.20 6.93 -5.58
C ASN A 192 -10.66 6.78 -5.12
N HIS A 193 -11.17 5.57 -5.06
CA HIS A 193 -12.55 5.25 -4.70
C HIS A 193 -12.64 3.87 -4.05
N THR A 194 -13.79 3.58 -3.45
CA THR A 194 -14.19 2.24 -3.02
C THR A 194 -15.44 1.81 -3.80
N ALA A 195 -15.72 0.50 -3.82
CA ALA A 195 -17.05 0.06 -4.23
C ALA A 195 -18.11 0.60 -3.26
N LYS A 196 -19.34 0.81 -3.75
CA LYS A 196 -20.44 1.19 -2.86
C LYS A 196 -20.77 0.12 -1.82
N GLU A 197 -20.42 -1.14 -2.09
CA GLU A 197 -20.55 -2.30 -1.18
C GLU A 197 -19.44 -2.36 -0.12
N HIS A 198 -18.43 -1.49 -0.19
CA HIS A 198 -17.41 -1.40 0.85
C HIS A 198 -18.04 -1.03 2.19
N GLU A 199 -17.61 -1.66 3.28
CA GLU A 199 -18.18 -1.46 4.61
C GLU A 199 -18.27 0.04 5.00
N TRP A 200 -17.23 0.82 4.71
CA TRP A 200 -17.23 2.25 5.02
C TRP A 200 -18.24 3.03 4.19
N ALA A 201 -18.39 2.67 2.91
CA ALA A 201 -19.38 3.31 2.04
C ALA A 201 -20.79 3.00 2.51
N GLN A 202 -21.09 1.74 2.89
CA GLN A 202 -22.38 1.34 3.43
C GLN A 202 -22.72 2.09 4.73
N LYS A 203 -21.76 2.22 5.66
CA LYS A 203 -21.92 2.98 6.90
C LYS A 203 -22.11 4.47 6.65
N ALA A 204 -21.35 5.05 5.70
CA ALA A 204 -21.52 6.44 5.29
C ALA A 204 -22.93 6.69 4.72
N MET A 205 -23.42 5.81 3.83
CA MET A 205 -24.80 5.88 3.30
C MET A 205 -25.89 5.70 4.37
N ALA A 206 -25.58 4.95 5.43
CA ALA A 206 -26.47 4.83 6.61
C ALA A 206 -26.45 6.08 7.51
N GLY A 207 -25.61 7.08 7.22
CA GLY A 207 -25.51 8.33 7.96
C GLY A 207 -24.57 8.30 9.17
N GLU A 208 -23.70 7.28 9.28
CA GLU A 208 -22.72 7.24 10.36
C GLU A 208 -21.64 8.33 10.15
N GLU A 209 -21.65 9.35 11.01
CA GLU A 209 -20.86 10.56 10.89
C GLU A 209 -19.35 10.33 10.72
N GLN A 210 -18.82 9.30 11.41
CA GLN A 210 -17.42 8.92 11.31
C GLN A 210 -17.04 8.54 9.87
N TYR A 211 -17.89 7.79 9.18
CA TYR A 211 -17.63 7.25 7.84
C TYR A 211 -17.96 8.25 6.72
N LEU A 212 -18.89 9.20 6.96
CA LEU A 212 -19.14 10.31 6.05
C LEU A 212 -17.87 11.13 5.79
N LYS A 213 -16.97 11.22 6.77
CA LYS A 213 -15.69 11.95 6.66
C LYS A 213 -14.67 11.32 5.71
N TYR A 214 -14.89 10.09 5.27
CA TYR A 214 -14.00 9.38 4.33
C TYR A 214 -14.36 9.65 2.86
N TYR A 215 -15.53 10.26 2.61
CA TYR A 215 -16.08 10.45 1.27
C TYR A 215 -16.41 11.91 1.03
N TYR A 216 -16.31 12.33 -0.23
CA TYR A 216 -16.91 13.59 -0.67
C TYR A 216 -18.42 13.38 -0.75
N THR A 217 -19.17 14.11 0.05
CA THR A 217 -20.63 14.05 0.11
C THR A 217 -21.23 15.37 -0.29
N TYR A 218 -22.31 15.34 -1.05
CA TYR A 218 -23.04 16.52 -1.52
C TYR A 218 -24.50 16.42 -1.08
N PRO A 219 -25.16 17.56 -0.81
CA PRO A 219 -26.54 17.56 -0.36
C PRO A 219 -27.54 17.07 -1.43
N ASP A 220 -27.14 17.18 -2.70
CA ASP A 220 -27.93 16.75 -3.87
C ASP A 220 -26.98 16.43 -5.05
N ARG A 221 -27.58 16.11 -6.20
CA ARG A 221 -26.83 15.76 -7.41
C ARG A 221 -26.39 16.95 -8.27
N THR A 222 -26.68 18.17 -7.89
CA THR A 222 -26.40 19.37 -8.73
C THR A 222 -24.93 19.46 -9.12
N LEU A 223 -24.02 19.28 -8.17
CA LEU A 223 -22.58 19.26 -8.47
C LEU A 223 -22.10 17.95 -9.09
N PRO A 224 -22.45 16.75 -8.56
CA PRO A 224 -22.06 15.50 -9.20
C PRO A 224 -22.47 15.41 -10.68
N ASP A 225 -23.69 15.80 -11.03
CA ASP A 225 -24.20 15.71 -12.41
C ASP A 225 -23.47 16.65 -13.41
N ILE A 226 -22.71 17.63 -12.95
CA ILE A 226 -21.84 18.44 -13.82
C ILE A 226 -20.63 17.65 -14.29
N TYR A 227 -20.17 16.66 -13.52
CA TYR A 227 -18.96 15.88 -13.79
C TYR A 227 -19.23 14.48 -14.27
N GLU A 228 -20.48 14.00 -14.16
CA GLU A 228 -20.95 12.74 -14.74
C GLU A 228 -21.74 13.05 -16.00
N PRO A 229 -21.18 12.87 -17.22
CA PRO A 229 -21.89 13.08 -18.46
C PRO A 229 -22.98 12.03 -18.72
#